data_cb1759c4b0bdb3754a8b920331489569
#
_entry.id   cb1759c4b0bdb3754a8b920331489569
#
_cell.length_a   1.000
_cell.length_b   1.000
_cell.length_c   1.000
_cell.angle_alpha   90.00
_cell.angle_beta   90.00
_cell.angle_gamma   90.00
#
_symmetry.space_group_name_H-M   'P 1'
#
loop_
_entity.id
_entity.type
_entity.pdbx_description
1 polymer ?
#
loop_
_entity_poly.entity_id
_entity_poly.type
_entity_poly.pdbx_seq_one_letter_code
_entity_poly.pdbx_strand_id
1 'polypeptide(L)'
;MPEQNISRIDIPFTNEHFANWCLQMAAKKSPYWYGCCVYKASTSVLNSKTKQYPSHYGSSRTSRYQKDIANKQVVADCVGGCKGYAWTGGGIGVLESIGNDKKYTNKSGSNGCPDKSANGMFSYCKSKGMDWGTISTLPEIVGLALFTDGHVGYYVGNGYAVEWRGFNYGCVKTRVKDRSWKNWAKLPFIDYGDASTTVPAATTYVLGSRSLKKGSVGSDVKTLQELLNQLNIVTPALELDGDFGSKTEAAVKAFQKKAGIEVDGIYGEESHKALMDAVADDDEGKKAQEGTEEPTTEEPTEPVAEPVTDEHATPSEPSEPSTPTKVTIVCSSGTVNIRRGNSTAFSRITAVKNGTEFPYIASAANGWHAVLLESEIGWVSGNYSTVS
;
A
#
# COMPACT_ATOMS: atom_id res chain seq x y z
N MET A 1 -17.10 30.10 24.40
CA MET A 1 -17.04 29.27 23.18
C MET A 1 -16.21 28.06 23.54
N PRO A 2 -16.73 26.84 23.59
CA PRO A 2 -15.90 25.68 23.87
C PRO A 2 -15.05 25.41 22.65
N GLU A 3 -13.74 25.29 22.86
CA GLU A 3 -12.76 24.81 21.88
C GLU A 3 -13.18 23.42 21.43
N GLN A 4 -13.53 23.29 20.15
CA GLN A 4 -13.69 22.00 19.52
C GLN A 4 -12.32 21.37 19.46
N ASN A 5 -12.08 20.42 20.35
CA ASN A 5 -11.02 19.45 20.26
C ASN A 5 -11.12 18.78 18.87
N ILE A 6 -10.24 19.18 17.94
CA ILE A 6 -10.04 18.45 16.70
C ILE A 6 -9.46 17.11 17.13
N SER A 7 -10.33 16.10 17.21
CA SER A 7 -9.95 14.74 17.49
C SER A 7 -8.85 14.34 16.49
N ARG A 8 -7.70 13.87 17.02
CA ARG A 8 -6.71 13.11 16.30
C ARG A 8 -7.44 12.28 15.24
N ILE A 9 -6.99 12.37 14.01
CA ILE A 9 -7.41 11.43 12.97
C ILE A 9 -6.95 10.08 13.49
N ASP A 10 -7.88 9.30 14.04
CA ASP A 10 -7.65 7.92 14.40
C ASP A 10 -7.40 7.20 13.09
N ILE A 11 -6.11 6.91 12.81
CA ILE A 11 -5.75 5.97 11.77
C ILE A 11 -6.35 4.66 12.27
N PRO A 12 -7.36 4.09 11.59
CA PRO A 12 -7.98 2.88 12.06
C PRO A 12 -6.93 1.76 12.06
N PHE A 13 -6.76 1.05 13.16
CA PHE A 13 -5.95 -0.17 13.26
C PHE A 13 -6.62 -1.32 12.49
N THR A 14 -7.03 -1.07 11.26
CA THR A 14 -7.68 -2.09 10.44
C THR A 14 -6.69 -3.14 9.97
N ASN A 15 -7.19 -4.32 9.72
CA ASN A 15 -6.43 -5.44 9.21
C ASN A 15 -5.80 -5.14 7.84
N GLU A 16 -6.48 -4.39 6.98
CA GLU A 16 -5.98 -3.94 5.67
C GLU A 16 -4.81 -2.96 5.82
N HIS A 17 -4.96 -1.97 6.71
CA HIS A 17 -3.90 -1.01 6.99
C HIS A 17 -2.66 -1.71 7.54
N PHE A 18 -2.83 -2.65 8.47
CA PHE A 18 -1.74 -3.45 9.02
C PHE A 18 -1.05 -4.30 7.95
N ALA A 19 -1.80 -5.01 7.11
CA ALA A 19 -1.26 -5.83 6.03
C ALA A 19 -0.48 -4.98 5.02
N ASN A 20 -1.01 -3.82 4.63
CA ASN A 20 -0.34 -2.88 3.73
C ASN A 20 0.96 -2.33 4.35
N TRP A 21 0.93 -1.95 5.62
CA TRP A 21 2.13 -1.53 6.34
C TRP A 21 3.20 -2.64 6.37
N CYS A 22 2.82 -3.90 6.62
CA CYS A 22 3.74 -5.04 6.55
C CYS A 22 4.38 -5.18 5.16
N LEU A 23 3.60 -5.05 4.08
CA LEU A 23 4.10 -5.08 2.70
C LEU A 23 5.12 -3.96 2.44
N GLN A 24 4.86 -2.76 2.93
CA GLN A 24 5.78 -1.63 2.80
C GLN A 24 7.07 -1.87 3.59
N MET A 25 7.01 -2.44 4.81
CA MET A 25 8.19 -2.81 5.59
C MET A 25 9.04 -3.87 4.88
N ALA A 26 8.41 -4.83 4.18
CA ALA A 26 9.10 -5.82 3.35
C ALA A 26 9.75 -5.16 2.11
N ALA A 27 9.06 -4.24 1.44
CA ALA A 27 9.60 -3.47 0.31
C ALA A 27 10.82 -2.62 0.72
N LYS A 28 10.80 -2.03 1.93
CA LYS A 28 11.92 -1.31 2.53
C LYS A 28 13.02 -2.24 3.06
N LYS A 29 12.83 -3.56 3.03
CA LYS A 29 13.78 -4.57 3.49
C LYS A 29 14.24 -4.34 4.93
N SER A 30 13.29 -4.02 5.84
CA SER A 30 13.59 -3.78 7.26
C SER A 30 14.43 -4.93 7.84
N PRO A 31 15.61 -4.67 8.43
CA PRO A 31 16.49 -5.73 8.93
C PRO A 31 15.92 -6.44 10.15
N TYR A 32 16.29 -7.71 10.32
CA TYR A 32 15.96 -8.48 11.50
C TYR A 32 16.96 -8.22 12.62
N TRP A 33 16.49 -7.69 13.75
CA TRP A 33 17.24 -7.59 15.00
C TRP A 33 16.43 -8.25 16.12
N TYR A 34 16.96 -9.30 16.71
CA TYR A 34 16.27 -10.07 17.75
C TYR A 34 15.91 -9.20 18.96
N GLY A 35 14.67 -9.31 19.45
CA GLY A 35 14.17 -8.52 20.58
C GLY A 35 13.86 -7.06 20.23
N CYS A 36 13.88 -6.66 18.95
CA CYS A 36 13.51 -5.31 18.52
C CYS A 36 12.07 -5.26 18.04
N CYS A 37 11.39 -4.15 18.32
CA CYS A 37 9.99 -3.93 18.01
C CYS A 37 9.84 -2.62 17.22
N VAL A 38 10.31 -2.64 15.97
CA VAL A 38 10.29 -1.45 15.11
C VAL A 38 11.06 -0.30 15.78
N TYR A 39 12.31 -0.57 16.13
CA TYR A 39 13.20 0.44 16.68
C TYR A 39 14.08 1.05 15.59
N LYS A 40 14.40 2.34 15.74
CA LYS A 40 15.46 2.96 14.96
C LYS A 40 16.80 2.33 15.31
N ALA A 41 17.50 1.77 14.32
CA ALA A 41 18.82 1.21 14.53
C ALA A 41 19.78 2.27 15.07
N SER A 42 20.43 1.97 16.17
CA SER A 42 21.41 2.85 16.82
C SER A 42 22.40 2.04 17.64
N THR A 43 23.55 2.63 17.95
CA THR A 43 24.55 2.02 18.84
C THR A 43 23.96 1.73 20.22
N SER A 44 23.10 2.60 20.74
CA SER A 44 22.41 2.39 22.02
C SER A 44 21.51 1.15 21.99
N VAL A 45 20.69 0.99 20.95
CA VAL A 45 19.85 -0.20 20.76
C VAL A 45 20.72 -1.45 20.61
N LEU A 46 21.78 -1.40 19.80
CA LEU A 46 22.70 -2.51 19.59
C LEU A 46 23.31 -2.97 20.92
N ASN A 47 23.88 -2.05 21.70
CA ASN A 47 24.51 -2.35 22.99
C ASN A 47 23.51 -2.95 23.98
N SER A 48 22.30 -2.37 24.06
CA SER A 48 21.22 -2.88 24.93
C SER A 48 20.82 -4.30 24.53
N LYS A 49 20.64 -4.57 23.24
CA LYS A 49 20.22 -5.89 22.76
C LYS A 49 21.36 -6.93 22.84
N THR A 50 22.59 -6.54 22.63
CA THR A 50 23.76 -7.40 22.85
C THR A 50 23.86 -7.83 24.29
N LYS A 51 23.62 -6.92 25.25
CA LYS A 51 23.60 -7.25 26.67
C LYS A 51 22.44 -8.20 27.03
N GLN A 52 21.27 -7.97 26.45
CA GLN A 52 20.04 -8.72 26.72
C GLN A 52 20.05 -10.12 26.08
N TYR A 53 20.61 -10.24 24.87
CA TYR A 53 20.57 -11.46 24.04
C TYR A 53 21.95 -11.77 23.42
N PRO A 54 23.00 -12.04 24.21
CA PRO A 54 24.37 -12.15 23.70
C PRO A 54 24.54 -13.23 22.62
N SER A 55 23.80 -14.33 22.70
CA SER A 55 23.85 -15.41 21.70
C SER A 55 23.32 -15.00 20.32
N HIS A 56 22.47 -13.95 20.23
CA HIS A 56 21.92 -13.45 18.97
C HIS A 56 22.78 -12.35 18.35
N TYR A 57 23.67 -11.70 19.12
CA TYR A 57 24.45 -10.54 18.72
C TYR A 57 25.96 -10.81 18.70
N GLY A 58 26.34 -12.01 18.22
CA GLY A 58 27.75 -12.41 18.14
C GLY A 58 28.59 -11.53 17.20
N SER A 59 29.91 -11.55 17.42
CA SER A 59 30.87 -10.69 16.72
C SER A 59 30.82 -10.81 15.18
N SER A 60 30.52 -12.00 14.66
CA SER A 60 30.36 -12.25 13.21
C SER A 60 29.23 -11.45 12.55
N ARG A 61 28.33 -10.87 13.34
CA ARG A 61 27.19 -10.06 12.84
C ARG A 61 27.41 -8.56 12.98
N THR A 62 28.47 -8.12 13.64
CA THR A 62 28.70 -6.71 14.00
C THR A 62 28.73 -5.79 12.79
N SER A 63 29.43 -6.17 11.73
CA SER A 63 29.55 -5.32 10.52
C SER A 63 28.19 -5.01 9.88
N ARG A 64 27.26 -5.98 9.90
CA ARG A 64 25.91 -5.77 9.37
C ARG A 64 25.08 -4.87 10.27
N TYR A 65 25.17 -5.04 11.58
CA TYR A 65 24.49 -4.13 12.52
C TYR A 65 24.99 -2.69 12.38
N GLN A 66 26.29 -2.48 12.20
CA GLN A 66 26.86 -1.15 11.96
C GLN A 66 26.37 -0.55 10.64
N LYS A 67 26.25 -1.37 9.59
CA LYS A 67 25.67 -0.92 8.31
C LYS A 67 24.20 -0.52 8.46
N ASP A 68 23.40 -1.27 9.22
CA ASP A 68 22.00 -0.94 9.49
C ASP A 68 21.87 0.39 10.25
N ILE A 69 22.78 0.67 11.20
CA ILE A 69 22.86 1.95 11.93
C ILE A 69 23.23 3.07 10.98
N ALA A 70 24.30 2.92 10.18
CA ALA A 70 24.76 3.92 9.24
C ALA A 70 23.67 4.28 8.20
N ASN A 71 22.90 3.27 7.76
CA ASN A 71 21.80 3.43 6.83
C ASN A 71 20.48 3.84 7.52
N LYS A 72 20.51 4.21 8.79
CA LYS A 72 19.36 4.70 9.55
C LYS A 72 18.13 3.80 9.42
N GLN A 73 18.35 2.48 9.46
CA GLN A 73 17.30 1.49 9.29
C GLN A 73 16.33 1.45 10.48
N VAL A 74 15.14 0.91 10.24
CA VAL A 74 14.19 0.51 11.28
C VAL A 74 14.19 -1.02 11.36
N VAL A 75 14.35 -1.54 12.56
CA VAL A 75 14.64 -2.95 12.82
C VAL A 75 13.61 -3.60 13.72
N ALA A 76 13.26 -4.86 13.44
CA ALA A 76 12.34 -5.64 14.26
C ALA A 76 12.72 -7.13 14.26
N ASP A 77 12.19 -7.89 15.21
CA ASP A 77 12.10 -9.34 15.10
C ASP A 77 10.71 -9.77 14.60
N CYS A 78 10.44 -11.07 14.57
CA CYS A 78 9.20 -11.60 14.00
C CYS A 78 7.95 -11.07 14.72
N VAL A 79 7.90 -11.10 16.04
CA VAL A 79 6.76 -10.58 16.83
C VAL A 79 6.87 -9.07 17.03
N GLY A 80 8.06 -8.51 16.90
CA GLY A 80 8.32 -7.08 16.94
C GLY A 80 7.64 -6.31 15.81
N GLY A 81 7.32 -6.99 14.72
CA GLY A 81 6.52 -6.40 13.63
C GLY A 81 5.16 -5.91 14.13
N CYS A 82 4.30 -6.79 14.63
CA CYS A 82 2.96 -6.39 15.10
C CYS A 82 3.02 -5.54 16.37
N LYS A 83 3.95 -5.84 17.30
CA LYS A 83 4.15 -5.00 18.49
C LYS A 83 4.55 -3.59 18.11
N GLY A 84 5.54 -3.45 17.25
CA GLY A 84 6.01 -2.15 16.79
C GLY A 84 4.95 -1.36 16.02
N TYR A 85 4.18 -2.04 15.17
CA TYR A 85 3.03 -1.40 14.52
C TYR A 85 2.07 -0.79 15.54
N ALA A 86 1.63 -1.57 16.52
CA ALA A 86 0.73 -1.08 17.55
C ALA A 86 1.37 0.02 18.41
N TRP A 87 2.62 -0.18 18.86
CA TRP A 87 3.32 0.74 19.77
C TRP A 87 3.70 2.09 19.12
N THR A 88 3.68 2.15 17.81
CA THR A 88 3.92 3.37 17.03
C THR A 88 2.64 4.02 16.53
N GLY A 89 1.46 3.59 17.02
CA GLY A 89 0.19 4.18 16.63
C GLY A 89 -0.25 3.79 15.21
N GLY A 90 -0.10 2.52 14.83
CA GLY A 90 -0.39 2.06 13.48
C GLY A 90 0.76 2.27 12.49
N GLY A 91 2.00 2.34 12.97
CA GLY A 91 3.17 2.55 12.14
C GLY A 91 3.43 4.00 11.73
N ILE A 92 2.78 4.96 12.40
CA ILE A 92 2.91 6.40 12.10
C ILE A 92 4.38 6.84 12.15
N GLY A 93 4.86 7.46 11.08
CA GLY A 93 6.21 8.00 10.97
C GLY A 93 7.33 6.97 10.80
N VAL A 94 7.00 5.66 10.91
CA VAL A 94 8.00 4.58 10.82
C VAL A 94 8.61 4.49 9.44
N LEU A 95 7.77 4.36 8.42
CA LEU A 95 8.21 4.18 7.02
C LEU A 95 9.00 5.39 6.51
N GLU A 96 8.62 6.56 6.92
CA GLU A 96 9.25 7.83 6.56
C GLU A 96 10.57 8.05 7.30
N SER A 97 10.78 7.37 8.42
CA SER A 97 12.04 7.45 9.17
C SER A 97 13.14 6.55 8.63
N ILE A 98 12.81 5.58 7.75
CA ILE A 98 13.79 4.66 7.17
C ILE A 98 14.70 5.43 6.21
N GLY A 99 16.01 5.37 6.49
CA GLY A 99 17.03 6.03 5.68
C GLY A 99 17.33 7.49 6.06
N ASN A 100 16.61 8.09 7.02
CA ASN A 100 16.84 9.48 7.46
C ASN A 100 16.73 9.62 8.99
N ASP A 101 16.86 10.83 9.52
CA ASP A 101 16.83 11.11 10.98
C ASP A 101 15.44 11.44 11.54
N LYS A 102 14.37 11.29 10.74
CA LYS A 102 13.00 11.50 11.19
C LYS A 102 12.71 10.59 12.39
N LYS A 103 12.19 11.16 13.45
CA LYS A 103 11.83 10.46 14.69
C LYS A 103 10.37 10.08 14.68
N TYR A 104 10.03 9.02 15.38
CA TYR A 104 8.66 8.61 15.68
C TYR A 104 8.57 8.12 17.12
N THR A 105 7.37 8.12 17.67
CA THR A 105 7.11 7.62 19.02
C THR A 105 6.88 6.12 18.98
N ASN A 106 7.59 5.38 19.84
CA ASN A 106 7.38 3.95 20.05
C ASN A 106 7.21 3.71 21.55
N LYS A 107 5.97 3.44 21.99
CA LYS A 107 5.61 3.25 23.39
C LYS A 107 5.21 1.81 23.65
N SER A 108 6.09 1.04 24.29
CA SER A 108 5.84 -0.36 24.65
C SER A 108 4.54 -0.54 25.43
N GLY A 109 3.75 -1.56 25.07
CA GLY A 109 2.49 -1.88 25.72
C GLY A 109 1.31 -0.97 25.36
N SER A 110 1.48 0.02 24.46
CA SER A 110 0.39 0.89 24.04
C SER A 110 -0.56 0.21 23.05
N ASN A 111 -1.73 0.83 22.85
CA ASN A 111 -2.77 0.44 21.88
C ASN A 111 -3.19 -1.04 22.02
N GLY A 112 -3.32 -1.51 23.25
CA GLY A 112 -3.80 -2.87 23.54
C GLY A 112 -2.85 -4.03 23.20
N CYS A 113 -1.64 -3.72 22.72
CA CYS A 113 -0.66 -4.74 22.35
C CYS A 113 0.37 -4.97 23.46
N PRO A 114 0.31 -6.12 24.18
CA PRO A 114 1.24 -6.44 25.26
C PRO A 114 2.61 -6.86 24.71
N ASP A 115 3.63 -6.74 25.55
CA ASP A 115 4.97 -7.28 25.24
C ASP A 115 4.99 -8.80 25.48
N LYS A 116 4.85 -9.56 24.41
CA LYS A 116 4.82 -11.02 24.40
C LYS A 116 5.80 -11.57 23.36
N SER A 117 6.31 -12.79 23.61
CA SER A 117 6.98 -13.60 22.58
C SER A 117 5.98 -14.06 21.50
N ALA A 118 6.45 -14.64 20.40
CA ALA A 118 5.57 -15.17 19.36
C ALA A 118 4.56 -16.18 19.90
N ASN A 119 5.02 -17.18 20.67
CA ASN A 119 4.13 -18.18 21.32
C ASN A 119 3.20 -17.51 22.35
N GLY A 120 3.72 -16.56 23.11
CA GLY A 120 2.94 -15.78 24.07
C GLY A 120 1.88 -14.91 23.41
N MET A 121 2.12 -14.39 22.20
CA MET A 121 1.13 -13.63 21.42
C MET A 121 0.00 -14.55 20.95
N PHE A 122 0.30 -15.76 20.47
CA PHE A 122 -0.75 -16.71 20.10
C PHE A 122 -1.63 -17.08 21.30
N SER A 123 -0.99 -17.36 22.47
CA SER A 123 -1.74 -17.62 23.71
C SER A 123 -2.59 -16.42 24.12
N TYR A 124 -2.09 -15.20 23.93
CA TYR A 124 -2.83 -13.97 24.21
C TYR A 124 -4.05 -13.81 23.29
N CYS A 125 -3.92 -14.06 21.98
CA CYS A 125 -5.05 -14.06 21.06
C CYS A 125 -6.17 -14.99 21.55
N LYS A 126 -5.82 -16.24 21.90
CA LYS A 126 -6.78 -17.21 22.43
C LYS A 126 -7.44 -16.76 23.74
N SER A 127 -6.64 -16.21 24.68
CA SER A 127 -7.15 -15.74 25.96
C SER A 127 -8.10 -14.53 25.85
N LYS A 128 -8.03 -13.81 24.74
CA LYS A 128 -8.95 -12.69 24.41
C LYS A 128 -10.17 -13.13 23.60
N GLY A 129 -10.37 -14.43 23.38
CA GLY A 129 -11.50 -14.96 22.61
C GLY A 129 -11.43 -14.61 21.12
N MET A 130 -10.24 -14.29 20.60
CA MET A 130 -10.09 -13.98 19.17
C MET A 130 -10.24 -15.26 18.33
N ASP A 131 -10.76 -15.10 17.11
CA ASP A 131 -10.82 -16.18 16.14
C ASP A 131 -9.41 -16.71 15.83
N TRP A 132 -9.29 -18.02 15.79
CA TRP A 132 -8.04 -18.71 15.44
C TRP A 132 -8.34 -20.10 14.86
N GLY A 133 -7.37 -20.67 14.15
CA GLY A 133 -7.49 -21.99 13.58
C GLY A 133 -6.14 -22.59 13.18
N THR A 134 -6.21 -23.82 12.64
CA THR A 134 -5.04 -24.45 12.01
C THR A 134 -4.78 -23.80 10.65
N ILE A 135 -3.55 -23.88 10.16
CA ILE A 135 -3.18 -23.24 8.88
C ILE A 135 -4.00 -23.76 7.70
N SER A 136 -4.49 -25.01 7.76
CA SER A 136 -5.36 -25.60 6.75
C SER A 136 -6.74 -24.92 6.64
N THR A 137 -7.15 -24.20 7.68
CA THR A 137 -8.41 -23.44 7.73
C THR A 137 -8.19 -21.93 7.61
N LEU A 138 -7.01 -21.50 7.14
CA LEU A 138 -6.69 -20.08 6.99
C LEU A 138 -7.72 -19.40 6.08
N PRO A 139 -8.49 -18.45 6.61
CA PRO A 139 -9.42 -17.69 5.78
C PRO A 139 -8.66 -16.62 4.97
N GLU A 140 -9.26 -16.18 3.88
CA GLU A 140 -8.69 -15.12 3.03
C GLU A 140 -8.95 -13.73 3.66
N ILE A 141 -8.45 -13.54 4.88
CA ILE A 141 -8.54 -12.28 5.64
C ILE A 141 -7.12 -11.76 5.85
N VAL A 142 -6.79 -10.61 5.26
CA VAL A 142 -5.46 -9.99 5.45
C VAL A 142 -5.27 -9.48 6.88
N GLY A 143 -4.02 -9.35 7.31
CA GLY A 143 -3.70 -8.89 8.66
C GLY A 143 -3.74 -9.98 9.74
N LEU A 144 -4.15 -11.22 9.41
CA LEU A 144 -4.07 -12.34 10.35
C LEU A 144 -2.62 -12.65 10.69
N ALA A 145 -2.36 -12.96 11.95
CA ALA A 145 -1.06 -13.47 12.39
C ALA A 145 -0.99 -14.99 12.12
N LEU A 146 0.11 -15.43 11.50
CA LEU A 146 0.43 -16.83 11.24
C LEU A 146 1.51 -17.28 12.20
N PHE A 147 1.29 -18.39 12.90
CA PHE A 147 2.15 -18.84 13.97
C PHE A 147 2.78 -20.20 13.68
N THR A 148 4.03 -20.36 14.08
CA THR A 148 4.73 -21.62 14.31
C THR A 148 5.56 -21.49 15.60
N ASP A 149 6.24 -22.55 16.07
CA ASP A 149 7.01 -22.47 17.31
C ASP A 149 8.06 -21.37 17.25
N GLY A 150 7.97 -20.42 18.18
CA GLY A 150 8.91 -19.32 18.32
C GLY A 150 8.88 -18.29 17.20
N HIS A 151 7.92 -18.37 16.24
CA HIS A 151 7.89 -17.49 15.10
C HIS A 151 6.46 -17.06 14.71
N VAL A 152 6.35 -15.85 14.12
CA VAL A 152 5.11 -15.29 13.62
C VAL A 152 5.36 -14.51 12.34
N GLY A 153 4.41 -14.58 11.42
CA GLY A 153 4.28 -13.74 10.23
C GLY A 153 2.87 -13.20 10.12
N TYR A 154 2.60 -12.42 9.09
CA TYR A 154 1.34 -11.69 8.93
C TYR A 154 0.81 -11.93 7.53
N TYR A 155 -0.39 -12.48 7.45
CA TYR A 155 -1.04 -12.80 6.19
C TYR A 155 -1.38 -11.52 5.42
N VAL A 156 -0.97 -11.47 4.17
CA VAL A 156 -1.17 -10.29 3.31
C VAL A 156 -2.00 -10.62 2.07
N GLY A 157 -2.74 -11.75 2.14
CA GLY A 157 -3.61 -12.21 1.07
C GLY A 157 -2.89 -13.07 0.03
N ASN A 158 -3.71 -13.80 -0.76
CA ASN A 158 -3.25 -14.55 -1.94
C ASN A 158 -2.25 -15.66 -1.66
N GLY A 159 -2.34 -16.26 -0.46
CA GLY A 159 -1.39 -17.28 -0.03
C GLY A 159 0.00 -16.73 0.31
N TYR A 160 0.13 -15.42 0.58
CA TYR A 160 1.38 -14.80 0.98
C TYR A 160 1.32 -14.26 2.42
N ALA A 161 2.49 -14.27 3.07
CA ALA A 161 2.70 -13.63 4.36
C ALA A 161 3.93 -12.72 4.30
N VAL A 162 3.95 -11.70 5.14
CA VAL A 162 5.15 -10.92 5.45
C VAL A 162 5.67 -11.37 6.82
N GLU A 163 6.96 -11.61 6.91
CA GLU A 163 7.61 -12.04 8.14
C GLU A 163 9.01 -11.42 8.27
N TRP A 164 9.42 -11.07 9.50
CA TRP A 164 10.83 -10.85 9.80
C TRP A 164 11.47 -12.21 10.04
N ARG A 165 12.00 -12.77 8.95
CA ARG A 165 12.35 -14.21 8.85
C ARG A 165 13.62 -14.59 9.63
N GLY A 166 14.41 -13.63 10.02
CA GLY A 166 15.67 -13.85 10.74
C GLY A 166 16.81 -13.00 10.15
N PHE A 167 17.96 -13.06 10.80
CA PHE A 167 19.11 -12.18 10.52
C PHE A 167 19.52 -12.13 9.04
N ASN A 168 19.51 -13.28 8.35
CA ASN A 168 19.96 -13.35 6.96
C ASN A 168 18.94 -12.84 5.95
N TYR A 169 17.68 -12.71 6.33
CA TYR A 169 16.59 -12.41 5.41
C TYR A 169 15.97 -11.01 5.67
N GLY A 170 15.90 -10.56 6.92
CA GLY A 170 15.14 -9.37 7.28
C GLY A 170 13.63 -9.57 7.11
N CYS A 171 12.93 -8.48 6.83
CA CYS A 171 11.52 -8.47 6.51
C CYS A 171 11.32 -8.87 5.03
N VAL A 172 10.57 -9.94 4.80
CA VAL A 172 10.35 -10.54 3.48
C VAL A 172 8.91 -10.98 3.28
N LYS A 173 8.45 -10.97 2.04
CA LYS A 173 7.19 -11.60 1.61
C LYS A 173 7.48 -13.05 1.21
N THR A 174 6.75 -14.01 1.77
CA THR A 174 6.93 -15.44 1.53
C THR A 174 5.60 -16.10 1.19
N ARG A 175 5.62 -17.20 0.44
CA ARG A 175 4.40 -18.01 0.23
C ARG A 175 4.07 -18.78 1.49
N VAL A 176 2.82 -18.77 1.91
CA VAL A 176 2.37 -19.52 3.09
C VAL A 176 2.66 -21.01 2.95
N LYS A 177 2.41 -21.59 1.77
CA LYS A 177 2.66 -23.01 1.49
C LYS A 177 4.12 -23.44 1.57
N ASP A 178 5.07 -22.50 1.43
CA ASP A 178 6.50 -22.80 1.46
C ASP A 178 7.09 -22.64 2.88
N ARG A 179 6.22 -22.43 3.86
CA ARG A 179 6.59 -22.21 5.27
C ARG A 179 5.82 -23.18 6.19
N SER A 180 6.43 -23.55 7.30
CA SER A 180 5.86 -24.51 8.27
C SER A 180 4.93 -23.81 9.28
N TRP A 181 3.98 -22.98 8.78
CA TRP A 181 2.98 -22.39 9.64
C TRP A 181 2.06 -23.47 10.23
N LYS A 182 1.67 -23.31 11.50
CA LYS A 182 0.81 -24.25 12.21
C LYS A 182 -0.60 -23.70 12.41
N ASN A 183 -0.68 -22.43 12.82
CA ASN A 183 -1.93 -21.78 13.19
C ASN A 183 -2.03 -20.37 12.61
N TRP A 184 -3.23 -19.87 12.58
CA TRP A 184 -3.55 -18.45 12.35
C TRP A 184 -4.39 -17.91 13.50
N ALA A 185 -4.34 -16.60 13.76
CA ALA A 185 -5.26 -15.93 14.68
C ALA A 185 -5.45 -14.45 14.31
N LYS A 186 -6.61 -13.88 14.68
CA LYS A 186 -6.81 -12.44 14.76
C LYS A 186 -6.03 -11.86 15.93
N LEU A 187 -5.40 -10.71 15.73
CA LEU A 187 -4.70 -9.96 16.77
C LEU A 187 -5.69 -9.07 17.52
N PRO A 188 -5.77 -9.10 18.87
CA PRO A 188 -6.79 -8.38 19.64
C PRO A 188 -6.76 -6.85 19.52
N PHE A 189 -5.69 -6.29 18.98
CA PHE A 189 -5.48 -4.86 18.80
C PHE A 189 -5.56 -4.43 17.33
N ILE A 190 -6.04 -5.31 16.47
CA ILE A 190 -6.34 -5.04 15.06
C ILE A 190 -7.85 -5.18 14.85
N ASP A 191 -8.45 -4.20 14.21
CA ASP A 191 -9.85 -4.20 13.84
C ASP A 191 -10.04 -4.97 12.53
N TYR A 192 -10.83 -6.02 12.56
CA TYR A 192 -11.19 -6.87 11.41
C TYR A 192 -12.60 -6.58 10.90
N GLY A 193 -13.24 -5.50 11.38
CA GLY A 193 -14.64 -5.22 11.12
C GLY A 193 -15.58 -6.17 11.87
N ASP A 194 -16.86 -5.81 11.94
CA ASP A 194 -17.89 -6.62 12.62
C ASP A 194 -18.18 -7.89 11.83
N ALA A 195 -17.74 -9.03 12.36
CA ALA A 195 -18.05 -10.36 11.85
C ALA A 195 -19.48 -10.81 12.21
N SER A 196 -20.47 -9.89 12.16
CA SER A 196 -21.88 -10.20 12.51
C SER A 196 -22.84 -10.13 11.32
N THR A 197 -22.37 -10.27 10.11
CA THR A 197 -23.22 -10.61 8.98
C THR A 197 -22.54 -11.67 8.14
N THR A 198 -23.24 -12.78 7.93
CA THR A 198 -22.89 -13.86 7.01
C THR A 198 -23.01 -13.41 5.55
N VAL A 199 -22.16 -12.44 5.19
CA VAL A 199 -21.75 -12.14 3.82
C VAL A 199 -20.22 -12.04 3.89
N PRO A 200 -19.44 -12.69 3.03
CA PRO A 200 -17.99 -12.47 3.02
C PRO A 200 -17.78 -10.97 2.87
N ALA A 201 -17.21 -10.32 3.89
CA ALA A 201 -16.80 -8.92 3.78
C ALA A 201 -15.92 -8.83 2.54
N ALA A 202 -16.31 -7.99 1.60
CA ALA A 202 -15.58 -7.80 0.35
C ALA A 202 -14.15 -7.39 0.72
N THR A 203 -13.24 -8.35 0.71
CA THR A 203 -11.83 -8.12 0.96
C THR A 203 -11.38 -7.11 -0.07
N THR A 204 -10.91 -5.94 0.37
CA THR A 204 -10.50 -4.86 -0.52
C THR A 204 -9.17 -5.23 -1.17
N TYR A 205 -9.21 -6.11 -2.14
CA TYR A 205 -8.06 -6.42 -2.98
C TYR A 205 -7.89 -5.34 -4.04
N VAL A 206 -6.63 -4.98 -4.28
CA VAL A 206 -6.28 -4.16 -5.44
C VAL A 206 -6.18 -5.09 -6.66
N LEU A 207 -6.84 -4.74 -7.74
CA LEU A 207 -6.77 -5.52 -8.98
C LEU A 207 -5.30 -5.64 -9.45
N GLY A 208 -4.89 -6.86 -9.83
CA GLY A 208 -3.50 -7.18 -10.17
C GLY A 208 -2.64 -7.61 -8.99
N SER A 209 -3.13 -7.51 -7.75
CA SER A 209 -2.39 -8.01 -6.57
C SER A 209 -2.36 -9.53 -6.48
N ARG A 210 -3.26 -10.21 -7.18
CA ARG A 210 -3.39 -11.67 -7.25
C ARG A 210 -3.94 -12.14 -8.60
N SER A 211 -3.75 -13.43 -8.90
CA SER A 211 -4.48 -14.07 -9.98
C SER A 211 -5.92 -14.35 -9.56
N LEU A 212 -6.87 -13.97 -10.43
CA LEU A 212 -8.30 -14.21 -10.23
C LEU A 212 -8.76 -15.32 -11.16
N LYS A 213 -9.57 -16.20 -10.63
CA LYS A 213 -10.17 -17.34 -11.36
C LYS A 213 -11.54 -17.67 -10.77
N LYS A 214 -12.29 -18.53 -11.43
CA LYS A 214 -13.59 -18.99 -10.94
C LYS A 214 -13.55 -19.37 -9.46
N GLY A 215 -14.43 -18.77 -8.67
CA GLY A 215 -14.49 -18.89 -7.21
C GLY A 215 -13.67 -17.83 -6.46
N SER A 216 -12.95 -16.92 -7.14
CA SER A 216 -12.36 -15.73 -6.50
C SER A 216 -13.47 -14.74 -6.14
N VAL A 217 -13.40 -14.16 -4.95
CA VAL A 217 -14.37 -13.15 -4.47
C VAL A 217 -13.59 -11.97 -3.91
N GLY A 218 -14.06 -10.74 -4.16
CA GLY A 218 -13.46 -9.54 -3.59
C GLY A 218 -13.69 -8.27 -4.41
N SER A 219 -13.19 -7.15 -3.88
CA SER A 219 -13.23 -5.84 -4.55
C SER A 219 -12.44 -5.81 -5.85
N ASP A 220 -11.35 -6.56 -5.94
CA ASP A 220 -10.55 -6.73 -7.16
C ASP A 220 -11.33 -7.44 -8.27
N VAL A 221 -12.16 -8.44 -7.94
CA VAL A 221 -13.08 -9.05 -8.88
C VAL A 221 -14.12 -8.04 -9.37
N LYS A 222 -14.67 -7.24 -8.45
CA LYS A 222 -15.62 -6.18 -8.81
C LYS A 222 -14.98 -5.13 -9.72
N THR A 223 -13.75 -4.72 -9.43
CA THR A 223 -12.98 -3.80 -10.29
C THR A 223 -12.70 -4.42 -11.66
N LEU A 224 -12.36 -5.72 -11.71
CA LEU A 224 -12.20 -6.43 -12.98
C LEU A 224 -13.50 -6.44 -13.80
N GLN A 225 -14.64 -6.76 -13.17
CA GLN A 225 -15.96 -6.72 -13.81
C GLN A 225 -16.29 -5.34 -14.36
N GLU A 226 -15.99 -4.28 -13.60
CA GLU A 226 -16.18 -2.89 -14.01
C GLU A 226 -15.35 -2.53 -15.25
N LEU A 227 -14.07 -2.89 -15.28
CA LEU A 227 -13.18 -2.61 -16.41
C LEU A 227 -13.55 -3.42 -17.66
N LEU A 228 -13.93 -4.70 -17.51
CA LEU A 228 -14.41 -5.51 -18.63
C LEU A 228 -15.71 -4.96 -19.21
N ASN A 229 -16.60 -4.42 -18.38
CA ASN A 229 -17.81 -3.73 -18.83
C ASN A 229 -17.48 -2.40 -19.54
N GLN A 230 -16.54 -1.62 -19.00
CA GLN A 230 -16.07 -0.37 -19.63
C GLN A 230 -15.55 -0.61 -21.05
N LEU A 231 -14.78 -1.69 -21.26
CA LEU A 231 -14.25 -2.09 -22.56
C LEU A 231 -15.28 -2.82 -23.45
N ASN A 232 -16.52 -2.94 -23.00
CA ASN A 232 -17.62 -3.63 -23.71
C ASN A 232 -17.21 -5.05 -24.17
N ILE A 233 -16.53 -5.80 -23.30
CA ILE A 233 -16.00 -7.13 -23.63
C ILE A 233 -17.12 -8.15 -23.83
N VAL A 234 -18.22 -8.02 -23.08
CA VAL A 234 -19.38 -8.90 -23.15
C VAL A 234 -20.70 -8.13 -23.13
N THR A 235 -21.73 -8.72 -23.75
CA THR A 235 -23.09 -8.21 -23.72
C THR A 235 -24.03 -9.36 -23.36
N PRO A 236 -24.94 -9.23 -22.34
CA PRO A 236 -25.09 -8.07 -21.48
C PRO A 236 -23.89 -7.84 -20.56
N ALA A 237 -23.75 -6.64 -20.00
CA ALA A 237 -22.72 -6.30 -19.03
C ALA A 237 -22.75 -7.21 -17.80
N LEU A 238 -21.56 -7.44 -17.21
CA LEU A 238 -21.44 -8.20 -15.96
C LEU A 238 -22.11 -7.46 -14.80
N GLU A 239 -22.71 -8.19 -13.89
CA GLU A 239 -23.07 -7.69 -12.57
C GLU A 239 -21.79 -7.38 -11.79
N LEU A 240 -21.78 -6.26 -11.07
CA LEU A 240 -20.62 -5.83 -10.25
C LEU A 240 -20.74 -6.41 -8.83
N ASP A 241 -20.86 -7.74 -8.74
CA ASP A 241 -21.11 -8.47 -7.50
C ASP A 241 -19.83 -8.86 -6.74
N GLY A 242 -18.66 -8.72 -7.42
CA GLY A 242 -17.38 -9.12 -6.86
C GLY A 242 -17.17 -10.64 -6.76
N ASP A 243 -18.01 -11.44 -7.43
CA ASP A 243 -17.84 -12.89 -7.56
C ASP A 243 -17.31 -13.25 -8.95
N PHE A 244 -16.18 -13.96 -8.98
CA PHE A 244 -15.63 -14.50 -10.22
C PHE A 244 -16.39 -15.80 -10.59
N GLY A 245 -17.63 -15.62 -11.00
CA GLY A 245 -18.49 -16.69 -11.48
C GLY A 245 -18.20 -17.10 -12.92
N SER A 246 -19.05 -17.96 -13.47
CA SER A 246 -18.91 -18.43 -14.87
C SER A 246 -19.05 -17.31 -15.91
N LYS A 247 -19.84 -16.27 -15.62
CA LYS A 247 -19.98 -15.10 -16.49
C LYS A 247 -18.70 -14.28 -16.54
N THR A 248 -18.07 -14.05 -15.37
CA THR A 248 -16.80 -13.34 -15.25
C THR A 248 -15.66 -14.13 -15.91
N GLU A 249 -15.62 -15.47 -15.72
CA GLU A 249 -14.66 -16.34 -16.42
C GLU A 249 -14.79 -16.23 -17.95
N ALA A 250 -16.01 -16.28 -18.47
CA ALA A 250 -16.28 -16.14 -19.89
C ALA A 250 -15.83 -14.75 -20.43
N ALA A 251 -16.06 -13.70 -19.66
CA ALA A 251 -15.63 -12.36 -20.00
C ALA A 251 -14.08 -12.22 -20.01
N VAL A 252 -13.40 -12.84 -19.04
CA VAL A 252 -11.93 -12.86 -19.03
C VAL A 252 -11.40 -13.62 -20.26
N LYS A 253 -11.97 -14.78 -20.62
CA LYS A 253 -11.58 -15.50 -21.84
C LYS A 253 -11.83 -14.68 -23.10
N ALA A 254 -12.95 -13.97 -23.17
CA ALA A 254 -13.25 -13.08 -24.30
C ALA A 254 -12.24 -11.93 -24.40
N PHE A 255 -11.87 -11.34 -23.26
CA PHE A 255 -10.83 -10.32 -23.18
C PHE A 255 -9.46 -10.86 -23.62
N GLN A 256 -9.02 -11.98 -23.08
CA GLN A 256 -7.75 -12.63 -23.41
C GLN A 256 -7.65 -12.90 -24.91
N LYS A 257 -8.72 -13.41 -25.53
CA LYS A 257 -8.81 -13.61 -26.98
C LYS A 257 -8.67 -12.28 -27.73
N LYS A 258 -9.35 -11.22 -27.30
CA LYS A 258 -9.28 -9.89 -27.91
C LYS A 258 -7.87 -9.29 -27.78
N ALA A 259 -7.21 -9.50 -26.66
CA ALA A 259 -5.86 -9.01 -26.38
C ALA A 259 -4.75 -9.86 -27.02
N GLY A 260 -5.08 -11.03 -27.62
CA GLY A 260 -4.10 -11.91 -28.26
C GLY A 260 -3.15 -12.62 -27.31
N ILE A 261 -3.57 -12.82 -26.05
CA ILE A 261 -2.83 -13.53 -25.00
C ILE A 261 -3.42 -14.92 -24.74
N GLU A 262 -2.77 -15.74 -23.89
CA GLU A 262 -3.27 -17.08 -23.54
C GLU A 262 -4.71 -17.04 -23.01
N VAL A 263 -5.59 -17.91 -23.54
CA VAL A 263 -7.03 -17.94 -23.22
C VAL A 263 -7.30 -19.05 -22.21
N ASP A 264 -6.91 -18.84 -20.96
CA ASP A 264 -7.07 -19.81 -19.87
C ASP A 264 -8.25 -19.47 -18.92
N GLY A 265 -8.77 -18.24 -18.98
CA GLY A 265 -9.82 -17.74 -18.10
C GLY A 265 -9.30 -17.36 -16.70
N ILE A 266 -7.99 -17.29 -16.52
CA ILE A 266 -7.34 -16.84 -15.29
C ILE A 266 -6.83 -15.40 -15.52
N TYR A 267 -7.30 -14.46 -14.72
CA TYR A 267 -6.78 -13.12 -14.75
C TYR A 267 -5.48 -13.06 -13.93
N GLY A 268 -4.35 -13.34 -14.59
CA GLY A 268 -3.00 -13.28 -14.03
C GLY A 268 -2.27 -11.98 -14.39
N GLU A 269 -0.93 -12.00 -14.22
CA GLU A 269 -0.07 -10.83 -14.48
C GLU A 269 -0.15 -10.36 -15.94
N GLU A 270 -0.12 -11.29 -16.90
CA GLU A 270 -0.22 -10.98 -18.32
C GLU A 270 -1.58 -10.36 -18.68
N SER A 271 -2.68 -10.96 -18.19
CA SER A 271 -4.02 -10.41 -18.36
C SER A 271 -4.18 -9.03 -17.71
N HIS A 272 -3.54 -8.83 -16.55
CA HIS A 272 -3.57 -7.53 -15.86
C HIS A 272 -2.86 -6.46 -16.69
N LYS A 273 -1.67 -6.74 -17.18
CA LYS A 273 -0.92 -5.78 -18.02
C LYS A 273 -1.73 -5.42 -19.26
N ALA A 274 -2.22 -6.42 -20.00
CA ALA A 274 -3.00 -6.21 -21.22
C ALA A 274 -4.30 -5.41 -20.96
N LEU A 275 -4.97 -5.65 -19.82
CA LEU A 275 -6.19 -4.91 -19.46
C LEU A 275 -5.89 -3.44 -19.15
N MET A 276 -4.79 -3.16 -18.44
CA MET A 276 -4.38 -1.79 -18.13
C MET A 276 -4.00 -1.02 -19.41
N ASP A 277 -3.29 -1.65 -20.33
CA ASP A 277 -2.94 -1.07 -21.63
C ASP A 277 -4.22 -0.76 -22.45
N ALA A 278 -5.15 -1.72 -22.55
CA ALA A 278 -6.41 -1.55 -23.28
C ALA A 278 -7.34 -0.45 -22.71
N VAL A 279 -7.36 -0.28 -21.40
CA VAL A 279 -8.14 0.79 -20.75
C VAL A 279 -7.51 2.15 -20.99
N ALA A 280 -6.18 2.25 -21.05
CA ALA A 280 -5.47 3.48 -21.38
C ALA A 280 -5.77 3.92 -22.83
N ASP A 281 -5.76 2.99 -23.79
CA ASP A 281 -6.07 3.25 -25.19
C ASP A 281 -7.54 3.70 -25.41
N ASP A 282 -8.51 3.11 -24.65
CA ASP A 282 -9.94 3.49 -24.73
C ASP A 282 -10.17 4.93 -24.25
N ASP A 283 -9.41 5.39 -23.25
CA ASP A 283 -9.51 6.76 -22.70
C ASP A 283 -8.91 7.80 -23.67
N GLU A 284 -7.85 7.45 -24.41
CA GLU A 284 -7.29 8.32 -25.46
C GLU A 284 -8.19 8.37 -26.71
N GLY A 285 -8.80 7.26 -27.08
CA GLY A 285 -9.75 7.19 -28.21
C GLY A 285 -11.01 8.04 -27.99
N LYS A 286 -11.52 8.13 -26.76
CA LYS A 286 -12.68 8.98 -26.42
C LYS A 286 -12.34 10.46 -26.44
N LYS A 287 -11.10 10.86 -26.12
CA LYS A 287 -10.64 12.25 -26.24
C LYS A 287 -10.52 12.70 -27.68
N ALA A 288 -10.22 11.80 -28.63
CA ALA A 288 -10.11 12.10 -30.05
C ALA A 288 -11.48 12.29 -30.73
N GLN A 289 -12.56 11.74 -30.17
CA GLN A 289 -13.92 11.88 -30.73
C GLN A 289 -14.72 13.10 -30.23
N GLU A 290 -14.33 13.69 -29.09
CA GLU A 290 -14.95 14.94 -28.58
C GLU A 290 -14.30 16.22 -29.13
N GLY A 291 -13.28 16.12 -29.98
CA GLY A 291 -12.44 17.23 -30.47
C GLY A 291 -12.59 17.57 -31.95
N THR A 292 -13.78 17.42 -32.59
CA THR A 292 -14.02 17.89 -33.96
C THR A 292 -15.14 18.90 -34.02
N GLU A 293 -14.86 20.13 -33.63
CA GLU A 293 -15.43 21.34 -34.23
C GLU A 293 -14.31 22.36 -34.38
N GLU A 294 -13.86 22.50 -35.63
CA GLU A 294 -12.95 23.53 -36.09
C GLU A 294 -13.69 24.87 -36.19
N PRO A 295 -13.01 26.02 -35.93
CA PRO A 295 -13.00 27.06 -36.92
C PRO A 295 -11.59 27.56 -37.26
N THR A 296 -11.43 27.63 -38.54
CA THR A 296 -10.43 28.24 -39.42
C THR A 296 -9.79 29.55 -38.97
N THR A 297 -8.45 29.63 -39.29
CA THR A 297 -7.65 30.79 -39.81
C THR A 297 -7.34 31.91 -38.82
N GLU A 298 -6.07 32.21 -38.55
CA GLU A 298 -5.10 32.97 -39.33
C GLU A 298 -3.76 33.06 -38.58
N GLU A 299 -2.66 32.78 -39.27
CA GLU A 299 -1.30 33.18 -38.93
C GLU A 299 -1.11 34.69 -39.23
N PRO A 300 -0.26 35.45 -38.47
CA PRO A 300 1.04 35.70 -39.03
C PRO A 300 2.21 35.92 -38.03
N THR A 301 3.35 35.40 -38.45
CA THR A 301 4.74 35.95 -38.40
C THR A 301 5.39 36.40 -37.08
N GLU A 302 6.54 35.75 -36.86
CA GLU A 302 7.69 36.24 -36.06
C GLU A 302 8.22 37.63 -36.51
N PRO A 303 8.96 38.31 -35.61
CA PRO A 303 10.40 38.34 -35.85
C PRO A 303 11.32 38.27 -34.60
N VAL A 304 12.37 37.55 -34.80
CA VAL A 304 13.76 37.58 -34.38
C VAL A 304 14.27 38.88 -33.70
N ALA A 305 15.01 38.78 -32.57
CA ALA A 305 16.41 39.19 -32.38
C ALA A 305 16.80 39.35 -30.92
N GLU A 306 17.91 38.73 -30.58
CA GLU A 306 18.82 38.92 -29.41
C GLU A 306 19.51 40.30 -29.46
N PRO A 307 20.49 40.66 -28.55
CA PRO A 307 21.00 40.02 -27.34
C PRO A 307 21.42 41.00 -26.18
N VAL A 308 21.93 40.41 -25.06
CA VAL A 308 22.96 40.83 -24.06
C VAL A 308 22.62 41.91 -23.05
N THR A 309 22.86 41.67 -21.78
CA THR A 309 24.10 41.91 -21.02
C THR A 309 24.04 41.36 -19.59
N ASP A 310 25.19 40.89 -19.19
CA ASP A 310 25.76 40.46 -17.93
C ASP A 310 25.56 41.46 -16.79
N GLU A 311 25.19 41.03 -15.59
CA GLU A 311 25.73 41.50 -14.33
C GLU A 311 25.52 40.51 -13.16
N HIS A 312 26.59 40.21 -12.58
CA HIS A 312 27.04 39.54 -11.39
C HIS A 312 26.07 39.64 -10.18
N ALA A 313 25.53 38.51 -9.73
CA ALA A 313 24.98 38.37 -8.37
C ALA A 313 25.48 37.06 -7.74
N THR A 314 26.12 37.21 -6.60
CA THR A 314 26.63 36.21 -5.67
C THR A 314 25.70 34.99 -5.45
N PRO A 315 26.27 33.80 -5.28
CA PRO A 315 25.46 32.61 -5.03
C PRO A 315 24.92 32.61 -3.61
N SER A 316 23.59 32.63 -3.49
CA SER A 316 22.88 32.31 -2.27
C SER A 316 22.89 30.80 -2.09
N GLU A 317 23.16 30.38 -0.88
CA GLU A 317 23.16 29.03 -0.33
C GLU A 317 21.94 28.22 -0.77
N PRO A 318 22.07 26.94 -1.16
CA PRO A 318 20.92 26.12 -1.56
C PRO A 318 20.03 25.83 -0.36
N SER A 319 18.80 26.32 -0.39
CA SER A 319 17.77 25.97 0.54
C SER A 319 17.47 24.45 0.44
N GLU A 320 17.47 23.78 1.59
CA GLU A 320 17.06 22.37 1.70
C GLU A 320 15.68 22.16 1.04
N PRO A 321 15.47 21.06 0.30
CA PRO A 321 14.16 20.76 -0.28
C PRO A 321 13.14 20.56 0.84
N SER A 322 12.17 21.46 0.93
CA SER A 322 11.03 21.33 1.84
C SER A 322 10.24 20.07 1.48
N THR A 323 9.93 19.25 2.48
CA THR A 323 9.06 18.08 2.30
C THR A 323 7.70 18.57 1.80
N PRO A 324 7.19 18.08 0.66
CA PRO A 324 5.90 18.52 0.14
C PRO A 324 4.77 18.24 1.12
N THR A 325 3.91 19.23 1.34
CA THR A 325 2.81 19.14 2.31
C THR A 325 1.43 19.12 1.66
N LYS A 326 1.33 19.57 0.41
CA LYS A 326 0.04 19.65 -0.31
C LYS A 326 0.17 19.31 -1.79
N VAL A 327 -0.97 18.94 -2.35
CA VAL A 327 -1.17 18.79 -3.80
C VAL A 327 -2.17 19.84 -4.24
N THR A 328 -1.78 20.65 -5.22
CA THR A 328 -2.66 21.64 -5.85
C THR A 328 -3.07 21.14 -7.23
N ILE A 329 -4.36 21.19 -7.52
CA ILE A 329 -4.93 20.80 -8.83
C ILE A 329 -4.62 21.89 -9.85
N VAL A 330 -4.11 21.47 -11.02
CA VAL A 330 -3.73 22.37 -12.12
C VAL A 330 -4.40 21.89 -13.41
N CYS A 331 -5.38 22.65 -13.91
CA CYS A 331 -6.00 22.40 -15.21
C CYS A 331 -6.44 23.72 -15.86
N SER A 332 -6.36 23.81 -17.16
CA SER A 332 -6.71 25.02 -17.92
C SER A 332 -8.21 25.28 -17.97
N SER A 333 -9.02 24.23 -17.91
CA SER A 333 -10.50 24.32 -17.91
C SER A 333 -11.11 23.04 -17.32
N GLY A 334 -12.39 23.12 -16.91
CA GLY A 334 -13.15 21.97 -16.42
C GLY A 334 -12.77 21.49 -15.03
N THR A 335 -12.75 20.19 -14.84
CA THR A 335 -12.45 19.52 -13.56
C THR A 335 -11.49 18.37 -13.77
N VAL A 336 -10.73 18.05 -12.72
CA VAL A 336 -9.81 16.91 -12.67
C VAL A 336 -10.39 15.81 -11.80
N ASN A 337 -10.32 14.58 -12.29
CA ASN A 337 -10.83 13.42 -11.56
C ASN A 337 -9.87 12.98 -10.46
N ILE A 338 -10.39 12.85 -9.25
CA ILE A 338 -9.75 12.13 -8.16
C ILE A 338 -10.26 10.68 -8.19
N ARG A 339 -9.35 9.72 -8.19
CA ARG A 339 -9.66 8.31 -8.38
C ARG A 339 -9.26 7.45 -7.17
N ARG A 340 -9.80 6.23 -7.09
CA ARG A 340 -9.50 5.27 -6.01
C ARG A 340 -8.11 4.64 -6.09
N GLY A 341 -7.35 4.89 -7.17
CA GLY A 341 -5.99 4.40 -7.36
C GLY A 341 -5.21 5.26 -8.34
N ASN A 342 -3.94 4.96 -8.48
CA ASN A 342 -2.93 5.74 -9.19
C ASN A 342 -2.91 5.54 -10.72
N SER A 343 -4.07 5.37 -11.34
CA SER A 343 -4.22 5.36 -12.80
C SER A 343 -5.64 5.73 -13.22
N THR A 344 -5.84 6.01 -14.50
CA THR A 344 -7.16 6.27 -15.09
C THR A 344 -8.08 5.05 -15.06
N ALA A 345 -7.53 3.85 -14.92
CA ALA A 345 -8.27 2.61 -14.79
C ALA A 345 -9.11 2.50 -13.50
N PHE A 346 -8.77 3.27 -12.48
CA PHE A 346 -9.53 3.26 -11.22
C PHE A 346 -10.75 4.16 -11.29
N SER A 347 -11.85 3.72 -10.66
CA SER A 347 -13.10 4.47 -10.57
C SER A 347 -12.88 5.86 -9.96
N ARG A 348 -13.62 6.84 -10.49
CA ARG A 348 -13.61 8.20 -9.96
C ARG A 348 -14.31 8.25 -8.60
N ILE A 349 -13.66 8.88 -7.64
CA ILE A 349 -14.26 9.25 -6.36
C ILE A 349 -15.03 10.54 -6.54
N THR A 350 -14.36 11.57 -7.05
CA THR A 350 -14.92 12.91 -7.27
C THR A 350 -14.21 13.61 -8.42
N ALA A 351 -14.73 14.77 -8.82
CA ALA A 351 -14.08 15.67 -9.75
C ALA A 351 -13.95 17.06 -9.11
N VAL A 352 -12.78 17.67 -9.22
CA VAL A 352 -12.42 18.90 -8.52
C VAL A 352 -11.91 19.96 -9.51
N LYS A 353 -12.11 21.24 -9.16
CA LYS A 353 -11.75 22.36 -10.01
C LYS A 353 -10.25 22.71 -9.88
N ASN A 354 -9.76 23.46 -10.87
CA ASN A 354 -8.45 24.07 -10.81
C ASN A 354 -8.25 24.86 -9.50
N GLY A 355 -7.04 24.79 -8.94
CA GLY A 355 -6.69 25.46 -7.68
C GLY A 355 -7.16 24.77 -6.41
N THR A 356 -7.91 23.65 -6.49
CA THR A 356 -8.26 22.89 -5.29
C THR A 356 -7.00 22.29 -4.68
N GLU A 357 -6.86 22.41 -3.36
CA GLU A 357 -5.71 21.90 -2.61
C GLU A 357 -6.12 20.74 -1.71
N PHE A 358 -5.23 19.77 -1.58
CA PHE A 358 -5.39 18.62 -0.71
C PHE A 358 -4.10 18.35 0.06
N PRO A 359 -4.16 17.80 1.28
CA PRO A 359 -2.99 17.30 1.96
C PRO A 359 -2.30 16.21 1.12
N TYR A 360 -0.98 16.37 0.91
CA TYR A 360 -0.17 15.38 0.20
C TYR A 360 0.08 14.15 1.07
N ILE A 361 -0.03 12.97 0.49
CA ILE A 361 0.25 11.70 1.16
C ILE A 361 1.49 11.02 0.57
N ALA A 362 1.50 10.83 -0.74
CA ALA A 362 2.59 10.13 -1.42
C ALA A 362 2.57 10.41 -2.93
N SER A 363 3.67 10.11 -3.61
CA SER A 363 3.72 10.02 -5.08
C SER A 363 4.05 8.61 -5.51
N ALA A 364 3.33 8.10 -6.49
CA ALA A 364 3.62 6.85 -7.13
C ALA A 364 4.70 7.02 -8.21
N ALA A 365 5.41 5.94 -8.54
CA ALA A 365 6.48 5.95 -9.56
C ALA A 365 5.99 6.36 -10.96
N ASN A 366 4.69 6.21 -11.24
CA ASN A 366 4.06 6.63 -12.50
C ASN A 366 3.57 8.08 -12.50
N GLY A 367 3.98 8.90 -11.53
CA GLY A 367 3.69 10.32 -11.47
C GLY A 367 2.30 10.68 -10.93
N TRP A 368 1.54 9.74 -10.36
CA TRP A 368 0.30 10.04 -9.66
C TRP A 368 0.55 10.41 -8.21
N HIS A 369 -0.25 11.34 -7.68
CA HIS A 369 -0.15 11.83 -6.30
C HIS A 369 -1.36 11.36 -5.49
N ALA A 370 -1.09 10.74 -4.34
CA ALA A 370 -2.10 10.41 -3.34
C ALA A 370 -2.44 11.65 -2.51
N VAL A 371 -3.72 11.89 -2.34
CA VAL A 371 -4.29 13.04 -1.61
C VAL A 371 -5.30 12.58 -0.58
N LEU A 372 -5.35 13.27 0.55
CA LEU A 372 -6.34 13.01 1.59
C LEU A 372 -7.63 13.79 1.26
N LEU A 373 -8.73 13.06 1.05
CA LEU A 373 -10.09 13.58 1.01
C LEU A 373 -10.69 13.52 2.44
N GLU A 374 -11.90 14.03 2.61
CA GLU A 374 -12.55 14.09 3.95
C GLU A 374 -12.65 12.72 4.65
N SER A 375 -12.85 11.63 3.89
CA SER A 375 -13.09 10.31 4.45
C SER A 375 -12.28 9.18 3.81
N GLU A 376 -11.50 9.45 2.74
CA GLU A 376 -10.75 8.43 2.03
C GLU A 376 -9.52 9.02 1.30
N ILE A 377 -8.60 8.17 0.90
CA ILE A 377 -7.47 8.56 0.06
C ILE A 377 -7.88 8.47 -1.40
N GLY A 378 -7.68 9.57 -2.13
CA GLY A 378 -7.83 9.62 -3.57
C GLY A 378 -6.49 9.78 -4.29
N TRP A 379 -6.48 9.56 -5.60
CA TRP A 379 -5.32 9.71 -6.45
C TRP A 379 -5.60 10.66 -7.60
N VAL A 380 -4.65 11.54 -7.88
CA VAL A 380 -4.70 12.47 -8.99
C VAL A 380 -3.44 12.34 -9.83
N SER A 381 -3.58 12.45 -11.15
CA SER A 381 -2.43 12.42 -12.05
C SER A 381 -1.55 13.68 -11.88
N GLY A 382 -0.25 13.50 -11.85
CA GLY A 382 0.72 14.60 -11.82
C GLY A 382 0.69 15.51 -13.06
N ASN A 383 0.07 15.04 -14.16
CA ASN A 383 -0.19 15.92 -15.33
C ASN A 383 -1.22 17.01 -15.01
N TYR A 384 -1.98 16.87 -13.94
CA TYR A 384 -3.05 17.78 -13.53
C TYR A 384 -2.91 18.19 -12.06
N SER A 385 -1.73 18.06 -11.48
CA SER A 385 -1.48 18.44 -10.10
C SER A 385 -0.01 18.73 -9.85
N THR A 386 0.27 19.66 -8.96
CA THR A 386 1.61 19.98 -8.47
C THR A 386 1.72 19.67 -6.98
N VAL A 387 2.89 19.23 -6.56
CA VAL A 387 3.22 18.93 -5.17
C VAL A 387 4.11 20.05 -4.64
N SER A 388 3.74 20.64 -3.49
CA SER A 388 4.46 21.76 -2.88
C SER A 388 4.52 21.66 -1.34
#